data_50516177ea75289ab5cd3085cb181329
#
_entry.id   50516177ea75289ab5cd3085cb181329
#
_cell.length_a   1.000
_cell.length_b   1.000
_cell.length_c   1.000
_cell.angle_alpha   90.00
_cell.angle_beta   90.00
_cell.angle_gamma   90.00
#
_symmetry.space_group_name_H-M   'P 1'
#
loop_
_entity.id
_entity.type
_entity.pdbx_description
1 polymer ?
#
loop_
_entity_poly.entity_id
_entity_poly.type
_entity_poly.pdbx_seq_one_letter_code
_entity_poly.pdbx_strand_id
1 'polypeptide(L)'
;MGEFNSDDHYIYYCRQESLRRNGVAIIVNKRVRNTVLGCNLKNDRMISVCVQGKPFNMVVIQVYAPTRNAEEAEQFYKDPQDLLELTPIKDVLFIIGDWNAKVGSQETPGVTGKFGLGVNEAEQRLIEICQENALVIANTPFQQHKRRLYTWTSPDGRHRNKIAYILCSQRWRSSIQSAQTRPGADCGSNHELLIAKFRLKWRKWRKPLDHSGIT
;
A
#
# COMPACT_ATOMS: atom_id res chain seq x y z
N MET A 1 -15.98 -2.27 -14.34
CA MET A 1 -14.92 -1.28 -14.09
C MET A 1 -15.49 0.11 -14.34
N GLY A 2 -15.14 1.11 -13.54
CA GLY A 2 -15.68 2.45 -13.76
C GLY A 2 -15.26 3.48 -12.72
N GLU A 3 -15.81 4.66 -12.91
CA GLU A 3 -15.70 5.75 -11.96
C GLU A 3 -17.07 6.39 -11.71
N PHE A 4 -17.29 6.93 -10.53
CA PHE A 4 -18.47 7.73 -10.24
C PHE A 4 -18.19 8.77 -9.17
N ASN A 5 -19.03 9.81 -9.14
CA ASN A 5 -18.96 10.89 -8.15
C ASN A 5 -19.99 10.64 -7.05
N SER A 6 -19.60 10.82 -5.81
CA SER A 6 -20.47 10.77 -4.64
C SER A 6 -20.14 11.94 -3.73
N ASP A 7 -21.03 12.91 -3.61
CA ASP A 7 -20.92 14.11 -2.78
C ASP A 7 -19.52 14.73 -2.74
N ASP A 8 -18.71 14.40 -1.71
CA ASP A 8 -17.38 14.93 -1.50
C ASP A 8 -16.24 14.05 -2.02
N HIS A 9 -16.57 12.96 -2.75
CA HIS A 9 -15.59 11.97 -3.16
C HIS A 9 -15.75 11.52 -4.60
N TYR A 10 -14.61 11.17 -5.24
CA TYR A 10 -14.55 10.47 -6.51
C TYR A 10 -14.09 9.03 -6.25
N ILE A 11 -14.79 8.07 -6.83
CA ILE A 11 -14.58 6.65 -6.61
C ILE A 11 -14.19 6.00 -7.93
N TYR A 12 -12.99 5.42 -7.96
CA TYR A 12 -12.48 4.58 -9.04
C TYR A 12 -12.55 3.13 -8.59
N TYR A 13 -13.12 2.25 -9.40
CA TYR A 13 -13.32 0.86 -8.98
C TYR A 13 -13.16 -0.15 -10.12
N CYS A 14 -12.63 -1.31 -9.75
CA CYS A 14 -12.67 -2.55 -10.53
C CYS A 14 -13.41 -3.61 -9.76
N ARG A 15 -14.22 -4.40 -10.43
CA ARG A 15 -14.94 -5.54 -9.84
C ARG A 15 -15.10 -6.65 -10.85
N GLN A 16 -15.24 -7.87 -10.35
CA GLN A 16 -15.64 -9.01 -11.15
C GLN A 16 -17.11 -8.88 -11.57
N GLU A 17 -17.39 -9.00 -12.86
CA GLU A 17 -18.74 -8.77 -13.40
C GLU A 17 -19.69 -9.95 -13.14
N SER A 18 -19.18 -11.18 -13.31
CA SER A 18 -20.01 -12.39 -13.26
C SER A 18 -20.33 -12.90 -11.87
N LEU A 19 -19.34 -12.95 -10.96
CA LEU A 19 -19.50 -13.58 -9.65
C LEU A 19 -19.66 -12.59 -8.49
N ARG A 20 -19.39 -11.30 -8.70
CA ARG A 20 -19.45 -10.22 -7.71
C ARG A 20 -18.70 -10.52 -6.40
N ARG A 21 -17.63 -11.33 -6.46
CA ARG A 21 -16.86 -11.79 -5.29
C ARG A 21 -15.65 -10.93 -5.00
N ASN A 22 -15.05 -10.36 -6.05
CA ASN A 22 -13.84 -9.56 -5.95
C ASN A 22 -14.12 -8.13 -6.38
N GLY A 23 -13.37 -7.20 -5.79
CA GLY A 23 -13.42 -5.81 -6.17
C GLY A 23 -12.45 -4.97 -5.36
N VAL A 24 -11.91 -3.95 -5.99
CA VAL A 24 -11.04 -2.94 -5.37
C VAL A 24 -11.51 -1.56 -5.77
N ALA A 25 -11.30 -0.59 -4.89
CA ALA A 25 -11.65 0.79 -5.15
C ALA A 25 -10.64 1.75 -4.51
N ILE A 26 -10.43 2.89 -5.16
CA ILE A 26 -9.73 4.04 -4.58
C ILE A 26 -10.72 5.19 -4.50
N ILE A 27 -10.88 5.75 -3.30
CA ILE A 27 -11.74 6.89 -3.03
C ILE A 27 -10.86 8.13 -2.87
N VAL A 28 -11.06 9.10 -3.73
CA VAL A 28 -10.31 10.36 -3.74
C VAL A 28 -11.19 11.48 -3.23
N ASN A 29 -10.72 12.23 -2.23
CA ASN A 29 -11.43 13.39 -1.74
C ASN A 29 -11.55 14.46 -2.84
N LYS A 30 -12.70 15.14 -2.94
CA LYS A 30 -13.00 16.17 -3.93
C LYS A 30 -11.93 17.27 -3.99
N ARG A 31 -11.33 17.63 -2.84
CA ARG A 31 -10.28 18.67 -2.77
C ARG A 31 -9.04 18.36 -3.59
N VAL A 32 -8.74 17.08 -3.79
CA VAL A 32 -7.55 16.63 -4.55
C VAL A 32 -7.91 16.00 -5.90
N ARG A 33 -9.17 15.97 -6.28
CA ARG A 33 -9.64 15.38 -7.54
C ARG A 33 -8.92 15.96 -8.76
N ASN A 34 -8.75 17.27 -8.81
CA ASN A 34 -8.12 17.98 -9.94
C ASN A 34 -6.61 17.68 -10.07
N THR A 35 -6.01 17.02 -9.09
CA THR A 35 -4.61 16.58 -9.14
C THR A 35 -4.47 15.15 -9.64
N VAL A 36 -5.57 14.41 -9.85
CA VAL A 36 -5.53 13.06 -10.43
C VAL A 36 -5.17 13.17 -11.92
N LEU A 37 -4.03 12.59 -12.27
CA LEU A 37 -3.50 12.56 -13.65
C LEU A 37 -4.08 11.40 -14.45
N GLY A 38 -4.42 10.30 -13.79
CA GLY A 38 -4.97 9.12 -14.43
C GLY A 38 -5.25 8.00 -13.44
N CYS A 39 -6.03 7.05 -13.91
CA CYS A 39 -6.38 5.81 -13.20
C CYS A 39 -6.15 4.63 -14.15
N ASN A 40 -5.49 3.57 -13.66
CA ASN A 40 -5.33 2.31 -14.37
C ASN A 40 -6.16 1.24 -13.66
N LEU A 41 -7.18 0.75 -14.36
CA LEU A 41 -8.09 -0.30 -13.93
C LEU A 41 -7.54 -1.65 -14.42
N LYS A 42 -6.55 -2.22 -13.70
CA LYS A 42 -5.81 -3.41 -14.15
C LYS A 42 -6.71 -4.65 -14.23
N ASN A 43 -7.34 -5.02 -13.11
CA ASN A 43 -8.24 -6.17 -12.99
C ASN A 43 -9.16 -6.04 -11.76
N ASP A 44 -9.94 -7.06 -11.44
CA ASP A 44 -10.86 -7.08 -10.28
C ASP A 44 -10.16 -7.13 -8.92
N ARG A 45 -8.82 -7.24 -8.89
CA ARG A 45 -7.99 -7.29 -7.68
C ARG A 45 -6.99 -6.15 -7.57
N MET A 46 -6.87 -5.31 -8.62
CA MET A 46 -5.82 -4.31 -8.68
C MET A 46 -6.22 -3.06 -9.47
N ILE A 47 -6.01 -1.90 -8.87
CA ILE A 47 -6.27 -0.58 -9.45
C ILE A 47 -5.18 0.39 -9.02
N SER A 48 -4.80 1.31 -9.88
CA SER A 48 -3.89 2.39 -9.51
C SER A 48 -4.41 3.77 -9.88
N VAL A 49 -4.02 4.77 -9.09
CA VAL A 49 -4.28 6.19 -9.34
C VAL A 49 -2.98 6.95 -9.25
N CYS A 50 -2.70 7.79 -10.25
CA CYS A 50 -1.59 8.72 -10.25
C CYS A 50 -2.07 10.13 -9.89
N VAL A 51 -1.44 10.72 -8.89
CA VAL A 51 -1.75 12.05 -8.38
C VAL A 51 -0.59 12.99 -8.64
N GLN A 52 -0.87 14.15 -9.21
CA GLN A 52 0.11 15.18 -9.47
C GLN A 52 0.70 15.72 -8.18
N GLY A 53 2.02 15.76 -8.12
CA GLY A 53 2.77 16.38 -7.03
C GLY A 53 3.91 17.27 -7.58
N LYS A 54 4.49 18.07 -6.71
CA LYS A 54 5.68 18.88 -7.03
C LYS A 54 6.76 18.62 -6.00
N PRO A 55 7.96 18.19 -6.42
CA PRO A 55 8.44 17.91 -7.79
C PRO A 55 8.20 16.48 -8.28
N PHE A 56 7.58 15.60 -7.50
CA PHE A 56 7.30 14.20 -7.85
C PHE A 56 5.81 13.92 -7.76
N ASN A 57 5.31 13.07 -8.64
CA ASN A 57 3.96 12.56 -8.56
C ASN A 57 3.87 11.47 -7.48
N MET A 58 2.65 11.10 -7.13
CA MET A 58 2.35 10.01 -6.22
C MET A 58 1.47 8.98 -6.93
N VAL A 59 1.92 7.72 -6.92
CA VAL A 59 1.16 6.59 -7.43
C VAL A 59 0.68 5.76 -6.24
N VAL A 60 -0.61 5.52 -6.19
CA VAL A 60 -1.24 4.65 -5.20
C VAL A 60 -1.83 3.46 -5.93
N ILE A 61 -1.39 2.26 -5.58
CA ILE A 61 -1.91 1.00 -6.08
C ILE A 61 -2.71 0.35 -4.95
N GLN A 62 -3.98 0.03 -5.20
CA GLN A 62 -4.80 -0.76 -4.29
C GLN A 62 -4.83 -2.19 -4.75
N VAL A 63 -4.63 -3.13 -3.82
CA VAL A 63 -4.57 -4.57 -4.11
C VAL A 63 -5.47 -5.37 -3.17
N TYR A 64 -5.94 -6.52 -3.68
CA TYR A 64 -6.68 -7.55 -2.92
C TYR A 64 -6.19 -8.93 -3.32
N ALA A 65 -5.27 -9.51 -2.55
CA ALA A 65 -4.67 -10.82 -2.82
C ALA A 65 -5.68 -11.97 -2.64
N PRO A 66 -5.59 -13.03 -3.45
CA PRO A 66 -6.41 -14.22 -3.30
C PRO A 66 -6.08 -14.98 -2.00
N THR A 67 -7.09 -15.67 -1.44
CA THR A 67 -6.98 -16.37 -0.14
C THR A 67 -6.71 -17.86 -0.27
N ARG A 68 -7.15 -18.53 -1.33
CA ARG A 68 -7.25 -20.00 -1.36
C ARG A 68 -6.71 -20.70 -2.60
N ASN A 69 -6.50 -19.99 -3.71
CA ASN A 69 -6.06 -20.61 -4.96
C ASN A 69 -4.58 -20.29 -5.18
N ALA A 70 -3.74 -21.33 -5.21
CA ALA A 70 -2.29 -21.18 -5.39
C ALA A 70 -1.93 -20.61 -6.78
N GLU A 71 -2.66 -20.99 -7.83
CA GLU A 71 -2.44 -20.48 -9.18
C GLU A 71 -2.84 -19.01 -9.29
N GLU A 72 -4.02 -18.64 -8.74
CA GLU A 72 -4.43 -17.23 -8.65
C GLU A 72 -3.44 -16.41 -7.83
N ALA A 73 -2.91 -16.97 -6.74
CA ALA A 73 -1.92 -16.31 -5.92
C ALA A 73 -0.61 -16.08 -6.70
N GLU A 74 -0.14 -17.08 -7.43
CA GLU A 74 1.08 -16.94 -8.24
C GLU A 74 0.91 -15.88 -9.33
N GLN A 75 -0.23 -15.88 -10.03
CA GLN A 75 -0.52 -14.85 -11.03
C GLN A 75 -0.65 -13.47 -10.38
N PHE A 76 -1.35 -13.36 -9.25
CA PHE A 76 -1.52 -12.10 -8.53
C PHE A 76 -0.18 -11.45 -8.16
N TYR A 77 0.80 -12.23 -7.71
CA TYR A 77 2.11 -11.69 -7.33
C TYR A 77 2.99 -11.28 -8.53
N LYS A 78 2.64 -11.70 -9.76
CA LYS A 78 3.24 -11.21 -11.01
C LYS A 78 2.60 -9.90 -11.52
N ASP A 79 1.30 -9.72 -11.29
CA ASP A 79 0.53 -8.57 -11.79
C ASP A 79 1.02 -7.18 -11.31
N PRO A 80 1.50 -7.00 -10.04
CA PRO A 80 2.05 -5.73 -9.60
C PRO A 80 3.26 -5.27 -10.41
N GLN A 81 4.05 -6.19 -10.93
CA GLN A 81 5.27 -5.87 -11.68
C GLN A 81 4.98 -4.95 -12.87
N ASP A 82 3.93 -5.21 -13.62
CA ASP A 82 3.52 -4.36 -14.75
C ASP A 82 3.20 -2.92 -14.32
N LEU A 83 2.53 -2.75 -13.16
CA LEU A 83 2.21 -1.43 -12.63
C LEU A 83 3.44 -0.72 -12.04
N LEU A 84 4.38 -1.49 -11.48
CA LEU A 84 5.64 -0.99 -10.95
C LEU A 84 6.54 -0.48 -12.09
N GLU A 85 6.64 -1.21 -13.18
CA GLU A 85 7.41 -0.82 -14.37
C GLU A 85 6.89 0.48 -15.00
N LEU A 86 5.56 0.69 -14.96
CA LEU A 86 4.94 1.93 -15.42
C LEU A 86 5.12 3.11 -14.45
N THR A 87 5.62 2.85 -13.24
CA THR A 87 5.79 3.89 -12.22
C THR A 87 7.22 4.45 -12.27
N PRO A 88 7.42 5.74 -12.60
CA PRO A 88 8.75 6.33 -12.61
C PRO A 88 9.45 6.19 -11.25
N ILE A 89 10.71 5.74 -11.22
CA ILE A 89 11.49 5.51 -9.98
C ILE A 89 11.57 6.76 -9.09
N LYS A 90 11.49 7.95 -9.67
CA LYS A 90 11.50 9.22 -8.94
C LYS A 90 10.21 9.48 -8.16
N ASP A 91 9.09 8.95 -8.61
CA ASP A 91 7.77 9.21 -8.05
C ASP A 91 7.56 8.48 -6.71
N VAL A 92 6.61 8.97 -5.94
CA VAL A 92 6.25 8.40 -4.66
C VAL A 92 5.29 7.23 -4.90
N LEU A 93 5.69 6.03 -4.50
CA LEU A 93 4.87 4.84 -4.69
C LEU A 93 4.35 4.33 -3.35
N PHE A 94 3.04 4.06 -3.31
CA PHE A 94 2.38 3.27 -2.28
C PHE A 94 1.60 2.12 -2.90
N ILE A 95 1.72 0.93 -2.32
CA ILE A 95 0.86 -0.20 -2.63
C ILE A 95 0.14 -0.57 -1.34
N ILE A 96 -1.18 -0.43 -1.34
CA ILE A 96 -2.02 -0.59 -0.14
C ILE A 96 -3.05 -1.68 -0.39
N GLY A 97 -3.40 -2.44 0.64
CA GLY A 97 -4.50 -3.40 0.52
C GLY A 97 -4.38 -4.62 1.41
N ASP A 98 -5.25 -5.56 1.13
CA ASP A 98 -5.26 -6.87 1.76
C ASP A 98 -4.38 -7.83 0.94
N TRP A 99 -3.25 -8.19 1.53
CA TRP A 99 -2.26 -9.09 0.94
C TRP A 99 -2.48 -10.55 1.29
N ASN A 100 -3.40 -10.83 2.21
CA ASN A 100 -3.63 -12.17 2.77
C ASN A 100 -2.34 -12.89 3.23
N ALA A 101 -1.27 -12.15 3.39
CA ALA A 101 0.01 -12.57 3.95
C ALA A 101 0.07 -12.24 5.44
N LYS A 102 0.73 -13.07 6.24
CA LYS A 102 1.02 -12.79 7.64
C LYS A 102 2.51 -12.61 7.79
N VAL A 103 2.94 -11.38 8.04
CA VAL A 103 4.37 -11.04 8.21
C VAL A 103 4.74 -11.15 9.68
N GLY A 104 5.74 -11.98 9.98
CA GLY A 104 6.21 -12.25 11.33
C GLY A 104 6.98 -11.11 11.97
N SER A 105 7.41 -11.34 13.22
CA SER A 105 8.22 -10.38 13.98
C SER A 105 9.71 -10.48 13.68
N GLN A 106 10.13 -11.43 12.87
CA GLN A 106 11.51 -11.52 12.41
C GLN A 106 11.76 -10.39 11.40
N GLU A 107 12.72 -9.53 11.73
CA GLU A 107 13.07 -8.40 10.88
C GLU A 107 13.82 -8.88 9.63
N THR A 108 13.31 -8.51 8.45
CA THR A 108 14.04 -8.61 7.19
C THR A 108 14.64 -7.25 6.87
N PRO A 109 15.98 -7.08 6.95
CA PRO A 109 16.61 -5.77 6.78
C PRO A 109 16.17 -5.05 5.51
N GLY A 110 15.73 -3.80 5.66
CA GLY A 110 15.27 -2.98 4.53
C GLY A 110 13.85 -3.26 4.04
N VAL A 111 13.19 -4.34 4.49
CA VAL A 111 11.84 -4.74 4.05
C VAL A 111 10.83 -4.66 5.18
N THR A 112 11.09 -5.37 6.29
CA THR A 112 10.16 -5.43 7.43
C THR A 112 10.75 -4.82 8.69
N GLY A 113 9.90 -4.46 9.63
CA GLY A 113 10.29 -4.15 11.00
C GLY A 113 9.86 -5.27 11.97
N LYS A 114 10.09 -5.04 13.27
CA LYS A 114 9.93 -6.04 14.35
C LYS A 114 8.48 -6.26 14.82
N PHE A 115 7.51 -5.51 14.28
CA PHE A 115 6.13 -5.52 14.78
C PHE A 115 5.15 -6.17 13.81
N GLY A 116 5.54 -7.35 13.30
CA GLY A 116 4.65 -8.25 12.55
C GLY A 116 3.75 -9.09 13.46
N LEU A 117 2.81 -9.83 12.88
CA LEU A 117 1.89 -10.69 13.62
C LEU A 117 1.57 -11.97 12.83
N GLY A 118 2.13 -13.09 13.28
CA GLY A 118 1.94 -14.40 12.66
C GLY A 118 2.81 -14.61 11.41
N VAL A 119 2.75 -15.81 10.87
CA VAL A 119 3.49 -16.26 9.68
C VAL A 119 2.56 -17.14 8.84
N ASN A 120 2.66 -17.07 7.52
CA ASN A 120 2.02 -18.01 6.60
C ASN A 120 2.83 -18.11 5.29
N GLU A 121 2.44 -19.01 4.39
CA GLU A 121 3.15 -19.25 3.12
C GLU A 121 3.21 -18.02 2.19
N ALA A 122 2.23 -17.11 2.28
CA ALA A 122 2.21 -15.90 1.49
C ALA A 122 3.22 -14.84 1.97
N GLU A 123 3.78 -14.97 3.20
CA GLU A 123 4.80 -14.07 3.72
C GLU A 123 6.02 -14.02 2.84
N GLN A 124 6.55 -15.18 2.47
CA GLN A 124 7.75 -15.29 1.67
C GLN A 124 7.60 -14.57 0.32
N ARG A 125 6.47 -14.79 -0.36
CA ARG A 125 6.17 -14.12 -1.66
C ARG A 125 6.08 -12.60 -1.51
N LEU A 126 5.46 -12.11 -0.43
CA LEU A 126 5.35 -10.68 -0.17
C LEU A 126 6.73 -10.06 0.11
N ILE A 127 7.59 -10.75 0.86
CA ILE A 127 8.96 -10.31 1.14
C ILE A 127 9.79 -10.29 -0.14
N GLU A 128 9.70 -11.33 -0.98
CA GLU A 128 10.40 -11.41 -2.27
C GLU A 128 10.06 -10.25 -3.18
N ILE A 129 8.77 -9.94 -3.39
CA ILE A 129 8.34 -8.76 -4.16
C ILE A 129 8.93 -7.47 -3.57
N CYS A 130 8.93 -7.33 -2.24
CA CYS A 130 9.48 -6.15 -1.61
C CYS A 130 11.00 -6.03 -1.83
N GLN A 131 11.72 -7.13 -1.82
CA GLN A 131 13.17 -7.16 -2.06
C GLN A 131 13.51 -6.83 -3.52
N GLU A 132 12.83 -7.48 -4.47
CA GLU A 132 13.04 -7.28 -5.90
C GLU A 132 12.75 -5.86 -6.36
N ASN A 133 11.76 -5.20 -5.74
CA ASN A 133 11.29 -3.88 -6.13
C ASN A 133 11.70 -2.74 -5.18
N ALA A 134 12.66 -2.99 -4.29
CA ALA A 134 13.12 -2.03 -3.29
C ALA A 134 11.96 -1.38 -2.52
N LEU A 135 11.01 -2.19 -2.04
CA LEU A 135 9.87 -1.79 -1.23
C LEU A 135 10.10 -2.11 0.25
N VAL A 136 9.38 -1.41 1.11
CA VAL A 136 9.31 -1.65 2.56
C VAL A 136 7.86 -1.82 2.99
N ILE A 137 7.60 -2.75 3.91
CA ILE A 137 6.28 -2.95 4.51
C ILE A 137 6.12 -1.95 5.65
N ALA A 138 5.51 -0.81 5.34
CA ALA A 138 5.54 0.41 6.12
C ALA A 138 4.84 0.35 7.47
N ASN A 139 3.95 -0.59 7.70
CA ASN A 139 3.24 -0.74 8.98
C ASN A 139 3.85 -1.81 9.91
N THR A 140 5.00 -2.38 9.57
CA THR A 140 5.75 -3.31 10.44
C THR A 140 6.80 -2.62 11.33
N PRO A 141 7.38 -1.44 11.01
CA PRO A 141 8.36 -0.78 11.86
C PRO A 141 7.78 -0.06 13.08
N PHE A 142 6.46 0.17 13.12
CA PHE A 142 5.84 0.95 14.20
C PHE A 142 5.32 0.05 15.31
N GLN A 143 5.83 0.28 16.52
CA GLN A 143 5.28 -0.36 17.71
C GLN A 143 3.85 0.11 17.94
N GLN A 144 2.94 -0.84 18.13
CA GLN A 144 1.53 -0.58 18.36
C GLN A 144 1.06 -1.30 19.62
N HIS A 145 0.05 -0.74 20.28
CA HIS A 145 -0.66 -1.44 21.33
C HIS A 145 -1.33 -2.71 20.75
N LYS A 146 -1.39 -3.79 21.51
CA LYS A 146 -1.95 -5.10 21.07
C LYS A 146 -3.29 -4.99 20.31
N ARG A 147 -4.16 -4.05 20.71
CA ARG A 147 -5.47 -3.80 20.06
C ARG A 147 -5.37 -3.15 18.68
N ARG A 148 -4.19 -2.69 18.27
CA ARG A 148 -3.94 -2.01 16.98
C ARG A 148 -2.97 -2.77 16.09
N LEU A 149 -2.63 -4.01 16.44
CA LEU A 149 -1.72 -4.83 15.66
C LEU A 149 -2.41 -5.56 14.51
N TYR A 150 -3.65 -6.01 14.72
CA TYR A 150 -4.40 -6.76 13.71
C TYR A 150 -5.16 -5.84 12.77
N THR A 151 -5.34 -6.31 11.55
CA THR A 151 -6.11 -5.63 10.50
C THR A 151 -7.36 -6.39 10.11
N TRP A 152 -7.56 -7.58 10.65
CA TRP A 152 -8.71 -8.44 10.38
C TRP A 152 -9.06 -9.30 11.59
N THR A 153 -10.35 -9.51 11.81
CA THR A 153 -10.91 -10.38 12.83
C THR A 153 -11.84 -11.41 12.17
N SER A 154 -11.74 -12.68 12.54
CA SER A 154 -12.64 -13.71 12.00
C SER A 154 -14.10 -13.41 12.36
N PRO A 155 -15.07 -13.88 11.54
CA PRO A 155 -16.50 -13.64 11.82
C PRO A 155 -16.96 -14.15 13.20
N ASP A 156 -16.32 -15.20 13.74
CA ASP A 156 -16.58 -15.74 15.07
C ASP A 156 -15.84 -14.99 16.21
N GLY A 157 -15.05 -13.95 15.86
CA GLY A 157 -14.28 -13.13 16.78
C GLY A 157 -13.06 -13.80 17.43
N ARG A 158 -12.78 -15.07 17.12
CA ARG A 158 -11.76 -15.89 17.81
C ARG A 158 -10.34 -15.64 17.28
N HIS A 159 -10.21 -15.31 15.99
CA HIS A 159 -8.93 -15.14 15.34
C HIS A 159 -8.71 -13.70 14.90
N ARG A 160 -7.51 -13.19 15.15
CA ARG A 160 -7.10 -11.83 14.74
C ARG A 160 -5.78 -11.90 14.00
N ASN A 161 -5.75 -11.37 12.78
CA ASN A 161 -4.59 -11.42 11.91
C ASN A 161 -4.22 -10.03 11.41
N LYS A 162 -2.95 -9.85 11.10
CA LYS A 162 -2.44 -8.69 10.36
C LYS A 162 -2.16 -9.15 8.94
N ILE A 163 -3.05 -8.81 8.01
CA ILE A 163 -3.02 -9.25 6.61
C ILE A 163 -3.12 -8.10 5.62
N ALA A 164 -3.49 -6.90 6.09
CA ALA A 164 -3.45 -5.70 5.29
C ALA A 164 -2.16 -4.92 5.56
N TYR A 165 -1.49 -4.52 4.48
CA TYR A 165 -0.21 -3.81 4.54
C TYR A 165 -0.21 -2.60 3.62
N ILE A 166 0.68 -1.67 3.97
CA ILE A 166 1.05 -0.51 3.18
C ILE A 166 2.51 -0.69 2.81
N LEU A 167 2.78 -0.87 1.52
CA LEU A 167 4.13 -0.90 1.00
C LEU A 167 4.47 0.47 0.42
N CYS A 168 5.74 0.85 0.51
CA CYS A 168 6.26 2.02 -0.17
C CYS A 168 7.69 1.78 -0.64
N SER A 169 8.15 2.54 -1.63
CA SER A 169 9.56 2.49 -2.04
C SER A 169 10.48 2.82 -0.86
N GLN A 170 11.56 2.06 -0.68
CA GLN A 170 12.55 2.26 0.40
C GLN A 170 13.07 3.69 0.46
N ARG A 171 13.22 4.36 -0.69
CA ARG A 171 13.58 5.77 -0.81
C ARG A 171 12.69 6.69 0.01
N TRP A 172 11.39 6.38 0.11
CA TRP A 172 10.38 7.21 0.76
C TRP A 172 9.99 6.75 2.17
N ARG A 173 10.62 5.66 2.68
CA ARG A 173 10.28 5.08 3.98
C ARG A 173 10.32 6.10 5.13
N SER A 174 11.29 7.02 5.12
CA SER A 174 11.44 8.05 6.15
C SER A 174 10.35 9.12 6.11
N SER A 175 9.55 9.17 5.05
CA SER A 175 8.41 10.07 4.92
C SER A 175 7.17 9.56 5.62
N ILE A 176 7.12 8.27 5.99
CA ILE A 176 6.03 7.69 6.76
C ILE A 176 6.25 8.03 8.23
N GLN A 177 5.31 8.78 8.81
CA GLN A 177 5.36 9.21 10.19
C GLN A 177 4.72 8.21 11.15
N SER A 178 3.67 7.54 10.69
CA SER A 178 2.97 6.49 11.43
C SER A 178 2.13 5.63 10.50
N ALA A 179 1.95 4.35 10.88
CA ALA A 179 0.98 3.46 10.25
C ALA A 179 0.35 2.60 11.35
N GLN A 180 -0.97 2.66 11.50
CA GLN A 180 -1.69 2.00 12.59
C GLN A 180 -3.13 1.70 12.23
N THR A 181 -3.73 0.68 12.85
CA THR A 181 -5.17 0.44 12.75
C THR A 181 -5.96 1.39 13.66
N ARG A 182 -7.20 1.65 13.29
CA ARG A 182 -8.20 2.37 14.08
C ARG A 182 -9.36 1.43 14.44
N PRO A 183 -9.26 0.70 15.57
CA PRO A 183 -10.37 -0.12 16.05
C PRO A 183 -11.61 0.73 16.32
N GLY A 184 -12.78 0.21 15.94
CA GLY A 184 -14.06 0.91 16.15
C GLY A 184 -14.44 1.91 15.04
N ALA A 185 -13.69 1.99 13.95
CA ALA A 185 -14.17 2.56 12.69
C ALA A 185 -15.06 1.52 12.02
N ASP A 186 -16.27 1.34 12.56
CA ASP A 186 -17.22 0.35 12.08
C ASP A 186 -17.77 0.74 10.71
N CYS A 187 -17.49 -0.10 9.73
CA CYS A 187 -18.03 -0.01 8.37
C CYS A 187 -18.73 -1.31 7.95
N GLY A 188 -19.12 -2.15 8.92
CA GLY A 188 -19.72 -3.46 8.66
C GLY A 188 -18.75 -4.47 8.03
N SER A 189 -17.45 -4.29 8.26
CA SER A 189 -16.38 -5.16 7.74
C SER A 189 -15.66 -5.88 8.87
N ASN A 190 -15.15 -7.08 8.57
CA ASN A 190 -14.23 -7.79 9.45
C ASN A 190 -12.81 -7.21 9.45
N HIS A 191 -12.55 -6.20 8.61
CA HIS A 191 -11.27 -5.50 8.54
C HIS A 191 -11.30 -4.22 9.37
N GLU A 192 -10.19 -3.95 10.04
CA GLU A 192 -9.94 -2.70 10.74
C GLU A 192 -9.41 -1.64 9.75
N LEU A 193 -9.81 -0.39 9.95
CA LEU A 193 -9.30 0.73 9.16
C LEU A 193 -7.80 0.92 9.42
N LEU A 194 -6.96 0.70 8.40
CA LEU A 194 -5.52 0.96 8.45
C LEU A 194 -5.24 2.38 7.95
N ILE A 195 -4.59 3.19 8.80
CA ILE A 195 -4.27 4.58 8.51
C ILE A 195 -2.75 4.77 8.51
N ALA A 196 -2.22 5.39 7.46
CA ALA A 196 -0.86 5.89 7.44
C ALA A 196 -0.84 7.42 7.33
N LYS A 197 0.07 8.05 8.08
CA LYS A 197 0.43 9.45 7.91
C LYS A 197 1.74 9.54 7.16
N PHE A 198 1.72 10.29 6.08
CA PHE A 198 2.84 10.47 5.20
C PHE A 198 3.18 11.95 5.07
N ARG A 199 4.47 12.30 5.13
CA ARG A 199 4.95 13.67 4.94
C ARG A 199 6.26 13.66 4.15
N LEU A 200 6.20 14.13 2.91
CA LEU A 200 7.39 14.35 2.10
C LEU A 200 8.31 15.38 2.75
N LYS A 201 9.55 14.96 3.03
CA LYS A 201 10.61 15.87 3.50
C LYS A 201 11.53 16.18 2.33
N TRP A 202 11.52 17.41 1.88
CA TRP A 202 12.46 17.89 0.86
C TRP A 202 13.76 18.27 1.53
N ARG A 203 14.88 17.62 1.17
CA ARG A 203 16.21 18.22 1.39
C ARG A 203 16.41 19.26 0.31
N LYS A 204 16.53 20.55 0.68
CA LYS A 204 17.06 21.56 -0.23
C LYS A 204 18.43 21.07 -0.70
N TRP A 205 18.59 20.90 -2.00
CA TRP A 205 19.88 20.60 -2.59
C TRP A 205 20.80 21.79 -2.30
N ARG A 206 21.77 21.62 -1.42
CA ARG A 206 22.83 22.62 -1.28
C ARG A 206 23.72 22.46 -2.50
N LYS A 207 23.84 23.51 -3.32
CA LYS A 207 24.86 23.56 -4.37
C LYS A 207 26.21 23.24 -3.71
N PRO A 208 27.07 22.40 -4.32
CA PRO A 208 28.43 22.26 -3.86
C PRO A 208 29.05 23.68 -3.77
N LEU A 209 29.77 23.95 -2.71
CA LEU A 209 30.56 25.16 -2.61
C LEU A 209 31.58 25.10 -3.75
N ASP A 210 31.52 26.10 -4.62
CA ASP A 210 32.47 26.27 -5.72
C ASP A 210 33.82 26.64 -5.11
N HIS A 211 34.73 25.68 -5.02
CA HIS A 211 36.11 25.89 -4.54
C HIS A 211 37.02 26.43 -5.65
N SER A 212 36.47 27.11 -6.65
CA SER A 212 37.25 27.82 -7.65
C SER A 212 37.65 29.23 -7.13
N GLY A 213 38.62 29.25 -6.25
CA GLY A 213 39.14 30.52 -5.69
C GLY A 213 40.47 30.31 -4.97
N ILE A 214 41.46 29.75 -5.67
CA ILE A 214 42.86 29.90 -5.30
C ILE A 214 43.61 30.27 -6.59
N THR A 215 43.84 31.55 -6.77
CA THR A 215 44.95 32.08 -7.56
C THR A 215 46.16 32.17 -6.67
#